data_13e4fb53f223ffb16ae25054694b0644
#
_entry.id   13e4fb53f223ffb16ae25054694b0644
#
_cell.length_a   1.000
_cell.length_b   1.000
_cell.length_c   1.000
_cell.angle_alpha   90.00
_cell.angle_beta   90.00
_cell.angle_gamma   90.00
#
_symmetry.space_group_name_H-M   'P 1'
#
loop_
_entity.id
_entity.type
_entity.pdbx_description
1 polymer ?
#
loop_
_entity_poly.entity_id
_entity_poly.type
_entity_poly.pdbx_seq_one_letter_code
_entity_poly.pdbx_strand_id
1 'polypeptide(L)'
;MENQIEDYFAEKEREYSFLLKKIIGICREPRNKNALICNAQEKEVLASFIANMFLRNPWLLKHIDSDTLLEELKGNEEIEAIEQALHLMKFGGMESLVKAANKKVWLTGEFNGERLAPDIQKLNYVILVTENEQFVTSSFPVICELYDNEEGITMPKSIYAPIHPRVSLLYNDTIPNNHRNRIRVVNEDTSYRLNRYICGVVKSR
;
A
#
# COMPACT_ATOMS: atom_id res chain seq x y z
N MET A 1 10.14 -15.10 -17.07
CA MET A 1 10.23 -13.72 -16.53
C MET A 1 8.87 -13.14 -16.09
N GLU A 2 7.76 -13.38 -16.77
CA GLU A 2 6.43 -12.94 -16.30
C GLU A 2 6.02 -13.56 -14.96
N ASN A 3 6.35 -14.81 -14.71
CA ASN A 3 6.00 -15.52 -13.48
C ASN A 3 6.72 -14.99 -12.21
N GLN A 4 7.87 -14.33 -12.33
CA GLN A 4 8.65 -13.92 -11.15
C GLN A 4 7.98 -12.84 -10.28
N ILE A 5 7.22 -11.93 -10.89
CA ILE A 5 6.47 -10.90 -10.17
C ILE A 5 5.26 -11.53 -9.48
N GLU A 6 4.56 -12.41 -10.19
CA GLU A 6 3.42 -13.15 -9.65
C GLU A 6 3.84 -14.10 -8.52
N ASP A 7 4.97 -14.80 -8.68
CA ASP A 7 5.53 -15.69 -7.65
C ASP A 7 5.92 -14.89 -6.39
N TYR A 8 6.57 -13.73 -6.54
CA TYR A 8 6.90 -12.85 -5.44
C TYR A 8 5.64 -12.41 -4.67
N PHE A 9 4.61 -11.92 -5.38
CA PHE A 9 3.37 -11.51 -4.72
C PHE A 9 2.63 -12.70 -4.11
N ALA A 10 2.63 -13.86 -4.73
CA ALA A 10 1.99 -15.06 -4.20
C ALA A 10 2.63 -15.52 -2.88
N GLU A 11 3.95 -15.44 -2.76
CA GLU A 11 4.67 -15.73 -1.52
C GLU A 11 4.30 -14.73 -0.41
N LYS A 12 4.36 -13.43 -0.71
CA LYS A 12 3.99 -12.37 0.23
C LYS A 12 2.52 -12.47 0.65
N GLU A 13 1.60 -12.75 -0.27
CA GLU A 13 0.17 -12.92 0.03
C GLU A 13 -0.09 -14.08 0.98
N ARG A 14 0.73 -15.13 0.94
CA ARG A 14 0.63 -16.25 1.88
C ARG A 14 0.99 -15.81 3.31
N GLU A 15 2.08 -15.06 3.49
CA GLU A 15 2.46 -14.49 4.79
C GLU A 15 1.37 -13.55 5.32
N TYR A 16 0.90 -12.64 4.47
CA TYR A 16 -0.14 -11.67 4.82
C TYR A 16 -1.45 -12.37 5.21
N SER A 17 -1.85 -13.37 4.44
CA SER A 17 -3.09 -14.14 4.70
C SER A 17 -3.07 -14.79 6.08
N PHE A 18 -1.93 -15.34 6.49
CA PHE A 18 -1.79 -15.95 7.83
C PHE A 18 -1.96 -14.90 8.93
N LEU A 19 -1.25 -13.78 8.82
CA LEU A 19 -1.33 -12.69 9.81
C LEU A 19 -2.72 -12.05 9.88
N LEU A 20 -3.34 -11.79 8.73
CA LEU A 20 -4.68 -11.21 8.67
C LEU A 20 -5.73 -12.14 9.27
N LYS A 21 -5.65 -13.46 9.01
CA LYS A 21 -6.53 -14.46 9.64
C LYS A 21 -6.37 -14.48 11.16
N LYS A 22 -5.12 -14.37 11.67
CA LYS A 22 -4.85 -14.26 13.10
C LYS A 22 -5.51 -13.00 13.69
N ILE A 23 -5.28 -11.83 13.08
CA ILE A 23 -5.86 -10.54 13.54
C ILE A 23 -7.38 -10.61 13.54
N ILE A 24 -7.99 -11.04 12.43
CA ILE A 24 -9.44 -11.17 12.31
C ILE A 24 -10.00 -12.16 13.35
N GLY A 25 -9.31 -13.28 13.57
CA GLY A 25 -9.68 -14.28 14.57
C GLY A 25 -9.72 -13.71 15.99
N ILE A 26 -8.69 -12.95 16.38
CA ILE A 26 -8.63 -12.28 17.69
C ILE A 26 -9.73 -11.21 17.80
N CYS A 27 -10.04 -10.51 16.74
CA CYS A 27 -11.03 -9.45 16.71
C CYS A 27 -12.49 -9.95 16.76
N ARG A 28 -12.74 -11.22 16.43
CA ARG A 28 -14.08 -11.83 16.54
C ARG A 28 -14.58 -11.93 17.99
N GLU A 29 -13.65 -12.20 18.91
CA GLU A 29 -13.93 -12.30 20.34
C GLU A 29 -12.94 -11.44 21.14
N PRO A 30 -13.09 -10.11 21.17
CA PRO A 30 -12.14 -9.22 21.82
C PRO A 30 -12.24 -9.26 23.34
N ARG A 31 -12.00 -10.44 23.95
CA ARG A 31 -12.03 -10.63 25.42
C ARG A 31 -10.92 -9.86 26.12
N ASN A 32 -9.83 -9.57 25.41
CA ASN A 32 -8.68 -8.86 25.98
C ASN A 32 -8.26 -7.66 25.10
N LYS A 33 -9.03 -6.57 25.20
CA LYS A 33 -8.77 -5.32 24.45
C LYS A 33 -7.40 -4.70 24.72
N ASN A 34 -6.73 -5.11 25.80
CA ASN A 34 -5.43 -4.58 26.20
C ASN A 34 -4.23 -5.45 25.77
N ALA A 35 -4.47 -6.64 25.22
CA ALA A 35 -3.40 -7.48 24.73
C ALA A 35 -2.75 -6.87 23.48
N LEU A 36 -1.44 -7.03 23.37
CA LEU A 36 -0.72 -6.75 22.13
C LEU A 36 -1.09 -7.80 21.08
N ILE A 37 -1.52 -7.35 19.92
CA ILE A 37 -2.03 -8.25 18.86
C ILE A 37 -0.89 -8.82 18.02
N CYS A 38 0.10 -7.98 17.68
CA CYS A 38 1.23 -8.35 16.84
C CYS A 38 2.55 -8.21 17.62
N ASN A 39 3.43 -9.19 17.47
CA ASN A 39 4.82 -9.07 17.88
C ASN A 39 5.62 -8.18 16.90
N ALA A 40 6.93 -8.01 17.14
CA ALA A 40 7.77 -7.13 16.31
C ALA A 40 7.82 -7.59 14.85
N GLN A 41 8.05 -8.87 14.60
CA GLN A 41 8.10 -9.44 13.24
C GLN A 41 6.75 -9.33 12.53
N GLU A 42 5.64 -9.58 13.22
CA GLU A 42 4.30 -9.45 12.65
C GLU A 42 3.95 -7.99 12.28
N LYS A 43 4.53 -7.01 13.00
CA LYS A 43 4.38 -5.59 12.62
C LYS A 43 5.12 -5.27 11.33
N GLU A 44 6.28 -5.86 11.09
CA GLU A 44 7.01 -5.72 9.84
C GLU A 44 6.20 -6.29 8.67
N VAL A 45 5.68 -7.50 8.84
CA VAL A 45 4.81 -8.15 7.85
C VAL A 45 3.57 -7.31 7.58
N LEU A 46 2.94 -6.74 8.63
CA LEU A 46 1.76 -5.90 8.49
C LEU A 46 2.07 -4.58 7.76
N ALA A 47 3.19 -3.94 8.07
CA ALA A 47 3.62 -2.73 7.37
C ALA A 47 3.93 -3.01 5.90
N SER A 48 4.60 -4.12 5.61
CA SER A 48 4.86 -4.58 4.24
C SER A 48 3.55 -4.87 3.48
N PHE A 49 2.58 -5.51 4.12
CA PHE A 49 1.24 -5.71 3.55
C PHE A 49 0.58 -4.38 3.17
N ILE A 50 0.53 -3.41 4.09
CA ILE A 50 -0.08 -2.10 3.86
C ILE A 50 0.64 -1.36 2.73
N ALA A 51 1.97 -1.37 2.72
CA ALA A 51 2.77 -0.75 1.68
C ALA A 51 2.49 -1.36 0.30
N ASN A 52 2.45 -2.69 0.20
CA ASN A 52 2.14 -3.38 -1.05
C ASN A 52 0.70 -3.10 -1.52
N MET A 53 -0.27 -3.06 -0.60
CA MET A 53 -1.66 -2.71 -0.95
C MET A 53 -1.80 -1.26 -1.41
N PHE A 54 -1.03 -0.33 -0.84
CA PHE A 54 -0.99 1.07 -1.27
C PHE A 54 -0.39 1.20 -2.67
N LEU A 55 0.74 0.54 -2.93
CA LEU A 55 1.43 0.56 -4.22
C LEU A 55 0.64 -0.14 -5.33
N ARG A 56 -0.17 -1.14 -5.00
CA ARG A 56 -1.11 -1.80 -5.94
C ARG A 56 -2.32 -0.94 -6.31
N ASN A 57 -2.38 0.31 -5.84
CA ASN A 57 -3.42 1.24 -6.22
C ASN A 57 -3.45 1.39 -7.76
N PRO A 58 -4.58 1.12 -8.43
CA PRO A 58 -4.68 1.21 -9.89
C PRO A 58 -4.30 2.58 -10.46
N TRP A 59 -4.52 3.64 -9.68
CA TRP A 59 -4.11 4.99 -10.07
C TRP A 59 -2.59 5.14 -10.07
N LEU A 60 -1.89 4.66 -9.03
CA LEU A 60 -0.43 4.65 -9.00
C LEU A 60 0.14 3.79 -10.14
N LEU A 61 -0.43 2.61 -10.35
CA LEU A 61 -0.03 1.71 -11.43
C LEU A 61 -0.18 2.37 -12.80
N LYS A 62 -1.26 3.12 -13.02
CA LYS A 62 -1.50 3.84 -14.26
C LYS A 62 -0.51 4.98 -14.50
N HIS A 63 -0.06 5.67 -13.43
CA HIS A 63 0.93 6.76 -13.53
C HIS A 63 2.37 6.25 -13.66
N ILE A 64 2.61 4.97 -13.34
CA ILE A 64 3.89 4.29 -13.54
C ILE A 64 3.85 3.48 -14.85
N ASP A 65 2.72 3.50 -15.57
CA ASP A 65 2.57 2.77 -16.81
C ASP A 65 3.54 3.28 -17.89
N SER A 66 4.15 2.32 -18.58
CA SER A 66 5.10 2.57 -19.65
C SER A 66 4.57 3.49 -20.74
N ASP A 67 3.27 3.43 -21.02
CA ASP A 67 2.66 4.24 -22.08
C ASP A 67 2.61 5.72 -21.70
N THR A 68 2.31 6.04 -20.42
CA THR A 68 2.34 7.42 -19.90
C THR A 68 3.76 7.98 -19.93
N LEU A 69 4.75 7.20 -19.47
CA LEU A 69 6.16 7.60 -19.52
C LEU A 69 6.65 7.83 -20.95
N LEU A 70 6.25 6.95 -21.88
CA LEU A 70 6.59 7.10 -23.30
C LEU A 70 5.95 8.35 -23.93
N GLU A 71 4.72 8.72 -23.53
CA GLU A 71 4.08 9.95 -23.99
C GLU A 71 4.80 11.21 -23.47
N GLU A 72 5.24 11.20 -22.20
CA GLU A 72 6.01 12.31 -21.62
C GLU A 72 7.41 12.46 -22.26
N LEU A 73 7.97 11.37 -22.78
CA LEU A 73 9.28 11.34 -23.43
C LEU A 73 9.21 11.72 -24.92
N LYS A 74 8.02 11.75 -25.55
CA LYS A 74 7.86 12.12 -26.95
C LYS A 74 8.25 13.60 -27.19
N GLY A 75 9.02 13.81 -28.25
CA GLY A 75 9.45 15.16 -28.65
C GLY A 75 10.74 15.62 -27.97
N ASN A 76 11.43 14.76 -27.24
CA ASN A 76 12.78 15.03 -26.75
C ASN A 76 13.82 14.47 -27.75
N GLU A 77 14.60 15.37 -28.39
CA GLU A 77 15.57 15.02 -29.44
C GLU A 77 16.61 13.99 -28.98
N GLU A 78 17.03 14.04 -27.70
CA GLU A 78 18.00 13.07 -27.16
C GLU A 78 17.37 11.67 -27.06
N ILE A 79 16.11 11.60 -26.73
CA ILE A 79 15.36 10.34 -26.60
C ILE A 79 15.05 9.76 -27.97
N GLU A 80 14.73 10.57 -28.96
CA GLU A 80 14.57 10.12 -30.35
C GLU A 80 15.87 9.50 -30.91
N ALA A 81 17.02 10.09 -30.59
CA ALA A 81 18.31 9.53 -30.95
C ALA A 81 18.60 8.16 -30.28
N ILE A 82 18.23 8.03 -29.00
CA ILE A 82 18.34 6.76 -28.26
C ILE A 82 17.39 5.71 -28.86
N GLU A 83 16.18 6.09 -29.21
CA GLU A 83 15.20 5.18 -29.83
C GLU A 83 15.68 4.64 -31.16
N GLN A 84 16.24 5.51 -32.01
CA GLN A 84 16.86 5.10 -33.27
C GLN A 84 18.02 4.11 -33.04
N ALA A 85 18.88 4.39 -32.04
CA ALA A 85 19.99 3.49 -31.70
C ALA A 85 19.47 2.12 -31.20
N LEU A 86 18.44 2.08 -30.39
CA LEU A 86 17.81 0.85 -29.90
C LEU A 86 17.20 0.03 -31.05
N HIS A 87 16.54 0.69 -32.01
CA HIS A 87 16.02 0.02 -33.20
C HIS A 87 17.14 -0.58 -34.06
N LEU A 88 18.24 0.17 -34.27
CA LEU A 88 19.40 -0.34 -34.97
C LEU A 88 20.05 -1.55 -34.29
N MET A 89 20.04 -1.59 -32.96
CA MET A 89 20.51 -2.72 -32.15
C MET A 89 19.50 -3.89 -32.07
N LYS A 90 18.38 -3.82 -32.75
CA LYS A 90 17.26 -4.81 -32.68
C LYS A 90 16.70 -5.02 -31.27
N PHE A 91 16.73 -4.01 -30.44
CA PHE A 91 16.30 -4.07 -29.04
C PHE A 91 14.81 -3.78 -28.86
N GLY A 92 14.03 -3.64 -29.93
CA GLY A 92 12.59 -3.45 -29.88
C GLY A 92 12.13 -2.01 -29.50
N GLY A 93 13.07 -1.04 -29.55
CA GLY A 93 12.80 0.37 -29.32
C GLY A 93 12.67 0.79 -27.85
N MET A 94 12.33 2.06 -27.63
CA MET A 94 12.20 2.66 -26.29
C MET A 94 11.13 1.99 -25.43
N GLU A 95 10.02 1.55 -26.05
CA GLU A 95 8.96 0.83 -25.35
C GLU A 95 9.46 -0.42 -24.62
N SER A 96 10.28 -1.23 -25.30
CA SER A 96 10.86 -2.43 -24.68
C SER A 96 11.83 -2.10 -23.55
N LEU A 97 12.58 -0.99 -23.66
CA LEU A 97 13.48 -0.52 -22.62
C LEU A 97 12.69 -0.03 -21.39
N VAL A 98 11.66 0.77 -21.60
CA VAL A 98 10.81 1.29 -20.51
C VAL A 98 10.07 0.15 -19.82
N LYS A 99 9.51 -0.81 -20.56
CA LYS A 99 8.90 -2.02 -19.98
C LYS A 99 9.89 -2.85 -19.17
N ALA A 100 11.12 -3.01 -19.66
CA ALA A 100 12.17 -3.72 -18.94
C ALA A 100 12.64 -2.96 -17.69
N ALA A 101 12.76 -1.63 -17.76
CA ALA A 101 13.13 -0.78 -16.65
C ALA A 101 12.02 -0.79 -15.58
N ASN A 102 10.75 -0.61 -15.95
CA ASN A 102 9.62 -0.71 -15.01
C ASN A 102 9.58 -2.08 -14.32
N LYS A 103 9.76 -3.16 -15.08
CA LYS A 103 9.81 -4.50 -14.50
C LYS A 103 10.97 -4.67 -13.53
N LYS A 104 12.15 -4.11 -13.85
CA LYS A 104 13.30 -4.12 -12.95
C LYS A 104 13.03 -3.34 -11.69
N VAL A 105 12.42 -2.16 -11.78
CA VAL A 105 12.05 -1.32 -10.64
C VAL A 105 11.13 -2.07 -9.66
N TRP A 106 10.14 -2.81 -10.17
CA TRP A 106 9.29 -3.67 -9.36
C TRP A 106 10.05 -4.82 -8.69
N LEU A 107 10.96 -5.47 -9.42
CA LEU A 107 11.73 -6.61 -8.94
C LEU A 107 12.87 -6.21 -7.99
N THR A 108 13.49 -5.04 -8.19
CA THR A 108 14.61 -4.56 -7.38
C THR A 108 14.20 -3.85 -6.11
N GLY A 109 12.90 -3.69 -5.86
CA GLY A 109 12.38 -3.09 -4.64
C GLY A 109 12.33 -1.57 -4.64
N GLU A 110 12.63 -0.90 -5.76
CA GLU A 110 12.52 0.57 -5.81
C GLU A 110 11.08 1.06 -5.65
N PHE A 111 10.10 0.25 -6.09
CA PHE A 111 8.66 0.47 -5.90
C PHE A 111 7.98 -0.72 -5.20
N ASN A 112 8.70 -1.57 -4.50
CA ASN A 112 8.06 -2.58 -3.68
C ASN A 112 7.74 -2.02 -2.28
N GLY A 113 6.83 -2.68 -1.60
CA GLY A 113 6.42 -2.28 -0.26
C GLY A 113 7.56 -2.29 0.77
N GLU A 114 8.70 -2.90 0.47
CA GLU A 114 9.84 -3.00 1.38
C GLU A 114 10.51 -1.66 1.65
N ARG A 115 10.47 -0.71 0.70
CA ARG A 115 10.97 0.66 0.93
C ARG A 115 10.03 1.52 1.77
N LEU A 116 8.72 1.39 1.55
CA LEU A 116 7.73 2.16 2.28
C LEU A 116 7.43 1.57 3.66
N ALA A 117 7.59 0.25 3.83
CA ALA A 117 7.29 -0.45 5.07
C ALA A 117 8.03 0.12 6.30
N PRO A 118 9.34 0.49 6.25
CA PRO A 118 10.03 1.10 7.39
C PRO A 118 9.40 2.41 7.86
N ASP A 119 8.89 3.24 6.96
CA ASP A 119 8.24 4.49 7.31
C ASP A 119 6.85 4.26 7.92
N ILE A 120 6.11 3.27 7.42
CA ILE A 120 4.86 2.82 8.03
C ILE A 120 5.09 2.27 9.43
N GLN A 121 6.19 1.54 9.67
CA GLN A 121 6.53 1.00 10.98
C GLN A 121 6.80 2.07 12.04
N LYS A 122 7.22 3.27 11.64
CA LYS A 122 7.41 4.41 12.55
C LYS A 122 6.10 4.93 13.11
N LEU A 123 4.99 4.73 12.39
CA LEU A 123 3.66 5.14 12.84
C LEU A 123 3.12 4.19 13.91
N ASN A 124 2.42 4.75 14.87
CA ASN A 124 1.60 3.95 15.77
C ASN A 124 0.34 3.47 15.05
N TYR A 125 -0.18 2.31 15.42
CA TYR A 125 -1.43 1.83 14.85
C TYR A 125 -2.37 1.22 15.88
N VAL A 126 -3.65 1.26 15.57
CA VAL A 126 -4.72 0.58 16.28
C VAL A 126 -5.53 -0.29 15.32
N ILE A 127 -6.11 -1.35 15.85
CA ILE A 127 -7.02 -2.22 15.13
C ILE A 127 -8.44 -1.79 15.50
N LEU A 128 -9.17 -1.25 14.56
CA LEU A 128 -10.55 -0.82 14.74
C LEU A 128 -11.48 -1.99 14.48
N VAL A 129 -12.44 -2.19 15.38
CA VAL A 129 -13.43 -3.28 15.28
C VAL A 129 -14.82 -2.71 15.44
N THR A 130 -15.75 -3.17 14.62
CA THR A 130 -17.19 -2.87 14.73
C THR A 130 -17.95 -4.12 15.15
N GLU A 131 -19.09 -3.95 15.81
CA GLU A 131 -19.97 -5.05 16.19
C GLU A 131 -20.61 -5.72 14.97
N ASN A 132 -21.01 -4.91 13.99
CA ASN A 132 -21.58 -5.34 12.72
C ASN A 132 -20.62 -5.14 11.56
N GLU A 133 -20.95 -5.67 10.39
CA GLU A 133 -20.18 -5.46 9.15
C GLU A 133 -20.42 -4.03 8.64
N GLN A 134 -19.48 -3.12 8.90
CA GLN A 134 -19.64 -1.70 8.62
C GLN A 134 -18.51 -1.11 7.78
N PHE A 135 -17.31 -1.71 7.81
CA PHE A 135 -16.21 -1.21 7.00
C PHE A 135 -16.37 -1.61 5.54
N VAL A 136 -16.23 -0.66 4.65
CA VAL A 136 -16.24 -0.88 3.21
C VAL A 136 -14.83 -0.85 2.66
N THR A 137 -14.60 -1.60 1.60
CA THR A 137 -13.38 -1.55 0.81
C THR A 137 -13.69 -1.17 -0.62
N SER A 138 -12.69 -0.77 -1.39
CA SER A 138 -12.81 -0.39 -2.78
C SER A 138 -11.60 -0.92 -3.57
N SER A 139 -11.52 -0.56 -4.85
CA SER A 139 -10.29 -0.77 -5.65
C SER A 139 -9.07 -0.02 -5.08
N PHE A 140 -9.29 0.90 -4.14
CA PHE A 140 -8.26 1.61 -3.36
C PHE A 140 -8.37 1.19 -1.89
N PRO A 141 -7.92 -0.02 -1.51
CA PRO A 141 -8.15 -0.57 -0.19
C PRO A 141 -7.34 0.11 0.92
N VAL A 142 -6.33 0.89 0.55
CA VAL A 142 -5.48 1.64 1.49
C VAL A 142 -5.50 3.12 1.12
N ILE A 143 -5.87 3.96 2.07
CA ILE A 143 -5.78 5.41 1.95
C ILE A 143 -4.62 5.89 2.82
N CYS A 144 -3.73 6.66 2.23
CA CYS A 144 -2.58 7.26 2.89
C CYS A 144 -2.65 8.78 2.75
N GLU A 145 -2.63 9.48 3.88
CA GLU A 145 -2.35 10.90 3.94
C GLU A 145 -0.84 11.08 4.02
N LEU A 146 -0.29 11.87 3.11
CA LEU A 146 1.13 12.15 3.01
C LEU A 146 1.41 13.57 3.47
N TYR A 147 2.63 13.82 3.94
CA TYR A 147 3.14 15.16 4.23
C TYR A 147 4.63 15.23 3.84
N ASP A 148 5.09 16.41 3.52
CA ASP A 148 6.51 16.65 3.31
C ASP A 148 7.15 17.04 4.63
N ASN A 149 8.24 16.36 5.00
CA ASN A 149 9.02 16.70 6.17
C ASN A 149 9.89 17.95 5.90
N GLU A 150 10.64 18.42 6.92
CA GLU A 150 11.50 19.59 6.83
C GLU A 150 12.61 19.46 5.76
N GLU A 151 12.96 18.25 5.37
CA GLU A 151 13.94 17.94 4.33
C GLU A 151 13.30 17.83 2.93
N GLY A 152 11.99 18.07 2.81
CA GLY A 152 11.22 17.93 1.57
C GLY A 152 10.96 16.47 1.16
N ILE A 153 11.11 15.53 2.09
CA ILE A 153 10.82 14.11 1.84
C ILE A 153 9.36 13.83 2.18
N THR A 154 8.64 13.27 1.24
CA THR A 154 7.24 12.86 1.42
C THR A 154 7.13 11.62 2.30
N MET A 155 6.43 11.75 3.42
CA MET A 155 6.27 10.71 4.45
C MET A 155 4.79 10.39 4.69
N PRO A 156 4.44 9.15 5.08
CA PRO A 156 3.08 8.82 5.49
C PRO A 156 2.77 9.44 6.86
N LYS A 157 1.65 10.15 6.97
CA LYS A 157 1.14 10.75 8.19
C LYS A 157 0.05 9.93 8.83
N SER A 158 -0.88 9.45 8.01
CA SER A 158 -2.03 8.65 8.43
C SER A 158 -2.37 7.63 7.37
N ILE A 159 -2.65 6.40 7.79
CA ILE A 159 -3.03 5.32 6.88
C ILE A 159 -4.28 4.64 7.42
N TYR A 160 -5.27 4.51 6.57
CA TYR A 160 -6.50 3.79 6.84
C TYR A 160 -6.66 2.62 5.88
N ALA A 161 -6.84 1.41 6.41
CA ALA A 161 -6.93 0.18 5.64
C ALA A 161 -7.98 -0.78 6.21
N PRO A 162 -9.19 -0.86 5.65
CA PRO A 162 -10.15 -1.91 5.97
C PRO A 162 -9.66 -3.25 5.42
N ILE A 163 -9.51 -4.24 6.30
CA ILE A 163 -9.02 -5.59 5.97
C ILE A 163 -10.12 -6.65 6.05
N HIS A 164 -11.25 -6.29 6.64
CA HIS A 164 -12.43 -7.15 6.79
C HIS A 164 -13.65 -6.25 7.06
N PRO A 165 -14.90 -6.63 6.71
CA PRO A 165 -16.07 -5.80 6.99
C PRO A 165 -16.24 -5.36 8.45
N ARG A 166 -15.62 -6.07 9.39
CA ARG A 166 -15.64 -5.73 10.83
C ARG A 166 -14.31 -5.25 11.38
N VAL A 167 -13.23 -5.24 10.58
CA VAL A 167 -11.87 -4.95 11.06
C VAL A 167 -11.17 -4.01 10.11
N SER A 168 -10.60 -2.95 10.65
CA SER A 168 -9.79 -1.99 9.91
C SER A 168 -8.52 -1.65 10.68
N LEU A 169 -7.48 -1.26 9.97
CA LEU A 169 -6.24 -0.74 10.51
C LEU A 169 -6.21 0.78 10.36
N LEU A 170 -5.81 1.46 11.41
CA LEU A 170 -5.56 2.89 11.41
C LEU A 170 -4.15 3.15 11.95
N TYR A 171 -3.28 3.67 11.09
CA TYR A 171 -1.95 4.15 11.44
C TYR A 171 -1.97 5.67 11.54
N ASN A 172 -1.36 6.21 12.58
CA ASN A 172 -1.21 7.65 12.74
C ASN A 172 -0.13 7.93 13.81
N ASP A 173 0.64 8.98 13.63
CA ASP A 173 1.68 9.44 14.56
C ASP A 173 1.09 9.98 15.88
N THR A 174 -0.16 10.47 15.84
CA THR A 174 -0.84 11.01 17.02
C THR A 174 -1.44 9.93 17.94
N ILE A 175 -1.45 8.66 17.54
CA ILE A 175 -1.93 7.57 18.39
C ILE A 175 -1.01 7.42 19.60
N PRO A 176 -1.52 7.59 20.85
CA PRO A 176 -0.70 7.46 22.03
C PRO A 176 -0.07 6.07 22.15
N ASN A 177 1.15 6.01 22.67
CA ASN A 177 1.89 4.74 22.82
C ASN A 177 1.17 3.66 23.64
N ASN A 178 0.34 4.05 24.59
CA ASN A 178 -0.48 3.13 25.38
C ASN A 178 -1.68 2.54 24.61
N HIS A 179 -2.02 3.12 23.45
CA HIS A 179 -3.09 2.62 22.56
C HIS A 179 -2.55 1.87 21.33
N ARG A 180 -1.25 1.94 21.06
CA ARG A 180 -0.65 1.30 19.89
C ARG A 180 -0.81 -0.23 19.94
N ASN A 181 -1.02 -0.84 18.77
CA ASN A 181 -1.13 -2.29 18.60
C ASN A 181 -2.22 -2.92 19.47
N ARG A 182 -3.35 -2.24 19.65
CA ARG A 182 -4.49 -2.68 20.47
C ARG A 182 -5.78 -2.63 19.66
N ILE A 183 -6.78 -3.37 20.16
CA ILE A 183 -8.12 -3.31 19.60
C ILE A 183 -8.86 -2.10 20.19
N ARG A 184 -9.51 -1.35 19.31
CA ARG A 184 -10.47 -0.31 19.65
C ARG A 184 -11.81 -0.61 18.99
N VAL A 185 -12.82 -0.85 19.81
CA VAL A 185 -14.21 -0.96 19.31
C VAL A 185 -14.71 0.44 18.97
N VAL A 186 -15.23 0.59 17.77
CA VAL A 186 -15.79 1.84 17.26
C VAL A 186 -17.27 1.69 16.95
N ASN A 187 -18.01 2.78 17.12
CA ASN A 187 -19.43 2.85 16.81
C ASN A 187 -19.68 3.10 15.32
N GLU A 188 -20.96 3.04 14.94
CA GLU A 188 -21.41 3.24 13.55
C GLU A 188 -21.03 4.61 12.99
N ASP A 189 -21.12 5.69 13.79
CA ASP A 189 -20.76 7.03 13.33
C ASP A 189 -19.27 7.12 12.97
N THR A 190 -18.41 6.51 13.77
CA THR A 190 -16.95 6.47 13.48
C THR A 190 -16.65 5.66 12.23
N SER A 191 -17.25 4.48 12.07
CA SER A 191 -17.05 3.65 10.87
C SER A 191 -17.60 4.34 9.63
N TYR A 192 -18.74 5.02 9.72
CA TYR A 192 -19.30 5.81 8.63
C TYR A 192 -18.38 6.95 8.20
N ARG A 193 -17.79 7.69 9.14
CA ARG A 193 -16.82 8.74 8.85
C ARG A 193 -15.59 8.19 8.13
N LEU A 194 -15.03 7.07 8.60
CA LEU A 194 -13.89 6.43 7.99
C LEU A 194 -14.21 5.92 6.57
N ASN A 195 -15.39 5.33 6.36
CA ASN A 195 -15.83 4.89 5.04
C ASN A 195 -15.97 6.05 4.05
N ARG A 196 -16.33 7.26 4.51
CA ARG A 196 -16.38 8.44 3.65
C ARG A 196 -15.03 8.80 3.05
N TYR A 197 -13.92 8.56 3.74
CA TYR A 197 -12.59 8.75 3.15
C TYR A 197 -12.37 7.82 1.95
N ILE A 198 -12.73 6.53 2.07
CA ILE A 198 -12.63 5.58 0.96
C ILE A 198 -13.55 5.98 -0.21
N CYS A 199 -14.81 6.30 0.09
CA CYS A 199 -15.76 6.72 -0.95
C CYS A 199 -15.43 8.10 -1.54
N GLY A 200 -14.86 9.01 -0.77
CA GLY A 200 -14.45 10.35 -1.20
C GLY A 200 -13.32 10.31 -2.23
N VAL A 201 -12.33 9.47 -2.01
CA VAL A 201 -11.22 9.27 -2.96
C VAL A 201 -11.70 8.73 -4.31
N VAL A 202 -12.77 7.92 -4.31
CA VAL A 202 -13.37 7.39 -5.55
C VAL A 202 -14.15 8.47 -6.31
N LYS A 203 -14.75 9.45 -5.61
CA LYS A 203 -15.57 10.51 -6.24
C LYS A 203 -14.78 11.72 -6.75
N SER A 204 -13.60 11.96 -6.23
CA SER A 204 -12.75 13.10 -6.61
C SER A 204 -11.87 12.83 -7.84
N ARG A 205 -12.12 11.73 -8.52
CA ARG A 205 -11.41 11.26 -9.73
C ARG A 205 -12.40 10.79 -10.79
#